data_74d4332a88ef634460ba155fca10b2a1
#
_entry.id   74d4332a88ef634460ba155fca10b2a1
#
_cell.length_a   1.000
_cell.length_b   1.000
_cell.length_c   1.000
_cell.angle_alpha   90.00
_cell.angle_beta   90.00
_cell.angle_gamma   90.00
#
_symmetry.space_group_name_H-M   'P 1'
#
loop_
_entity.id
_entity.type
_entity.pdbx_description
1 polymer ?
#
loop_
_entity_poly.entity_id
_entity_poly.type
_entity_poly.pdbx_seq_one_letter_code
_entity_poly.pdbx_strand_id
1 'polypeptide(L)'
;LPIIAAEVDMSATTPRPKVISPDVLRGSAKDRTPPGQQLTKKWPVLHAGSVPKVDPHRADWRLKIFGLCDSPYELTYDELRAMPAIDVQCDMHCVTHWSRLDNTFTGVPTKLVIERAKPCAQARYVMCHSEAGFTTNLPLAEFLKQDCILAYQWDGKDLEPDHGWPLRGLVPQLYLWKSAKWIRGIELRATDAPGFWEQGGYHMHGDPWAEERFGW
;
A
#
# COMPACT_ATOMS: atom_id res chain seq x y z
N LEU A 1 7.04 -40.45 40.86
CA LEU A 1 7.57 -40.05 39.55
C LEU A 1 6.95 -38.69 39.21
N PRO A 2 7.74 -37.61 39.02
CA PRO A 2 7.21 -36.32 38.60
C PRO A 2 6.94 -36.34 37.10
N ILE A 3 5.76 -35.90 36.71
CA ILE A 3 5.39 -35.67 35.31
C ILE A 3 6.09 -34.38 34.90
N ILE A 4 7.08 -34.49 34.00
CA ILE A 4 7.72 -33.34 33.34
C ILE A 4 6.72 -32.82 32.31
N ALA A 5 6.10 -31.67 32.57
CA ALA A 5 5.35 -30.94 31.56
C ALA A 5 6.36 -30.41 30.54
N ALA A 6 6.27 -30.88 29.30
CA ALA A 6 7.02 -30.31 28.20
C ALA A 6 6.46 -28.89 27.93
N GLU A 7 7.27 -27.87 28.17
CA GLU A 7 6.98 -26.52 27.70
C GLU A 7 7.00 -26.53 26.16
N VAL A 8 5.83 -26.32 25.58
CA VAL A 8 5.71 -26.12 24.13
C VAL A 8 6.27 -24.73 23.85
N ASP A 9 7.43 -24.67 23.21
CA ASP A 9 7.99 -23.42 22.69
C ASP A 9 7.06 -22.84 21.62
N MET A 10 6.24 -21.85 22.00
CA MET A 10 5.31 -21.13 21.14
C MET A 10 5.99 -20.02 20.32
N SER A 11 7.32 -20.01 20.23
CA SER A 11 8.10 -18.95 19.55
C SER A 11 8.30 -19.18 18.02
N ALA A 12 7.90 -20.32 17.47
CA ALA A 12 8.00 -20.59 16.05
C ALA A 12 6.87 -19.85 15.28
N THR A 13 7.07 -18.57 15.01
CA THR A 13 6.21 -17.84 14.07
C THR A 13 6.32 -18.48 12.69
N THR A 14 5.22 -19.09 12.22
CA THR A 14 5.13 -19.61 10.84
C THR A 14 5.54 -18.50 9.88
N PRO A 15 6.46 -18.77 8.92
CA PRO A 15 6.89 -17.77 7.94
C PRO A 15 5.67 -17.22 7.19
N ARG A 16 5.62 -15.88 7.04
CA ARG A 16 4.55 -15.26 6.24
C ARG A 16 4.67 -15.67 4.77
N PRO A 17 3.55 -15.82 4.06
CA PRO A 17 3.56 -16.00 2.61
C PRO A 17 4.31 -14.85 1.95
N LYS A 18 5.14 -15.16 0.95
CA LYS A 18 5.91 -14.17 0.19
C LYS A 18 5.36 -14.04 -1.22
N VAL A 19 5.14 -12.81 -1.66
CA VAL A 19 4.78 -12.46 -3.02
C VAL A 19 5.93 -11.66 -3.65
N ILE A 20 6.25 -11.95 -4.90
CA ILE A 20 7.26 -11.23 -5.68
C ILE A 20 6.52 -10.49 -6.79
N SER A 21 6.66 -9.16 -6.80
CA SER A 21 6.05 -8.33 -7.85
C SER A 21 6.66 -8.61 -9.23
N PRO A 22 5.87 -8.51 -10.32
CA PRO A 22 6.33 -8.83 -11.67
C PRO A 22 7.59 -8.09 -12.10
N ASP A 23 7.78 -6.84 -11.70
CA ASP A 23 8.95 -6.04 -12.06
C ASP A 23 10.26 -6.64 -11.52
N VAL A 24 10.25 -7.24 -10.34
CA VAL A 24 11.43 -7.93 -9.76
C VAL A 24 11.88 -9.10 -10.64
N LEU A 25 10.95 -9.69 -11.38
CA LEU A 25 11.20 -10.86 -12.24
C LEU A 25 11.69 -10.49 -13.66
N ARG A 26 11.78 -9.19 -14.01
CA ARG A 26 12.21 -8.74 -15.35
C ARG A 26 13.70 -9.01 -15.65
N GLY A 27 14.51 -9.37 -14.66
CA GLY A 27 15.91 -9.73 -14.85
C GLY A 27 16.89 -8.76 -14.21
N SER A 28 17.79 -8.14 -15.01
CA SER A 28 18.83 -7.25 -14.49
C SER A 28 18.28 -5.93 -13.93
N ALA A 29 19.08 -5.22 -13.16
CA ALA A 29 18.69 -3.89 -12.65
C ALA A 29 18.28 -2.92 -13.77
N LYS A 30 18.89 -3.04 -14.95
CA LYS A 30 18.52 -2.23 -16.13
C LYS A 30 17.13 -2.60 -16.63
N ASP A 31 16.81 -3.88 -16.71
CA ASP A 31 15.51 -4.38 -17.20
C ASP A 31 14.37 -4.04 -16.21
N ARG A 32 14.72 -3.81 -14.94
CA ARG A 32 13.80 -3.44 -13.83
C ARG A 32 13.68 -1.92 -13.63
N THR A 33 14.36 -1.12 -14.46
CA THR A 33 14.37 0.34 -14.37
C THR A 33 13.53 0.92 -15.52
N PRO A 34 12.33 1.45 -15.26
CA PRO A 34 11.50 2.07 -16.30
C PRO A 34 12.21 3.23 -17.01
N PRO A 35 11.75 3.63 -18.20
CA PRO A 35 12.28 4.79 -18.91
C PRO A 35 12.32 6.05 -18.03
N GLY A 36 13.33 6.88 -18.20
CA GLY A 36 13.49 8.15 -17.48
C GLY A 36 13.79 8.03 -15.99
N GLN A 37 14.05 6.82 -15.45
CA GLN A 37 14.36 6.59 -14.04
C GLN A 37 15.86 6.45 -13.79
N GLN A 38 16.30 6.86 -12.60
CA GLN A 38 17.65 6.70 -12.08
C GLN A 38 17.64 5.84 -10.81
N LEU A 39 18.56 4.90 -10.68
CA LEU A 39 18.63 4.03 -9.51
C LEU A 39 19.16 4.77 -8.28
N THR A 40 18.56 4.51 -7.15
CA THR A 40 19.01 5.00 -5.84
C THR A 40 18.99 3.88 -4.80
N LYS A 41 19.94 3.93 -3.85
CA LYS A 41 19.92 3.08 -2.66
C LYS A 41 19.10 3.69 -1.52
N LYS A 42 18.89 5.03 -1.56
CA LYS A 42 18.09 5.74 -0.56
C LYS A 42 16.61 5.62 -0.90
N TRP A 43 15.77 5.76 0.11
CA TRP A 43 14.35 6.02 -0.07
C TRP A 43 14.09 7.52 0.20
N PRO A 44 14.06 8.37 -0.84
CA PRO A 44 13.83 9.79 -0.67
C PRO A 44 12.47 10.06 0.00
N VAL A 45 12.45 11.01 0.93
CA VAL A 45 11.22 11.46 1.60
C VAL A 45 10.57 12.55 0.77
N LEU A 46 9.39 12.27 0.25
CA LEU A 46 8.58 13.22 -0.54
C LEU A 46 7.12 13.11 -0.09
N HIS A 47 6.50 14.22 0.23
CA HIS A 47 5.08 14.31 0.59
C HIS A 47 4.53 15.71 0.35
N ALA A 48 3.19 15.82 0.25
CA ALA A 48 2.50 17.10 0.28
C ALA A 48 2.26 17.51 1.75
N GLY A 49 2.47 18.77 2.06
CA GLY A 49 2.26 19.30 3.42
C GLY A 49 3.28 18.78 4.45
N SER A 50 2.88 18.74 5.71
CA SER A 50 3.69 18.24 6.83
C SER A 50 3.40 16.76 7.13
N VAL A 51 4.38 16.08 7.73
CA VAL A 51 4.19 14.72 8.25
C VAL A 51 3.20 14.76 9.41
N PRO A 52 2.08 14.04 9.34
CA PRO A 52 1.11 14.03 10.42
C PRO A 52 1.63 13.29 11.64
N LYS A 53 1.32 13.79 12.83
CA LYS A 53 1.56 13.10 14.08
C LYS A 53 0.41 12.13 14.34
N VAL A 54 0.60 10.86 14.02
CA VAL A 54 -0.42 9.83 14.16
C VAL A 54 -0.08 8.93 15.35
N ASP A 55 -1.04 8.68 16.21
CA ASP A 55 -1.01 7.60 17.18
C ASP A 55 -2.09 6.57 16.77
N PRO A 56 -1.70 5.38 16.25
CA PRO A 56 -2.66 4.40 15.76
C PRO A 56 -3.42 3.68 16.90
N HIS A 57 -2.94 3.77 18.14
CA HIS A 57 -3.59 3.16 19.31
C HIS A 57 -4.62 4.09 19.98
N ARG A 58 -4.76 5.32 19.48
CA ARG A 58 -5.84 6.20 19.94
C ARG A 58 -7.21 5.59 19.68
N ALA A 59 -8.12 5.81 20.60
CA ALA A 59 -9.47 5.26 20.53
C ALA A 59 -10.27 5.70 19.29
N ASP A 60 -9.91 6.82 18.67
CA ASP A 60 -10.54 7.38 17.47
C ASP A 60 -9.83 7.02 16.15
N TRP A 61 -8.68 6.35 16.17
CA TRP A 61 -8.03 5.90 14.93
C TRP A 61 -8.83 4.76 14.30
N ARG A 62 -9.22 4.92 13.04
CA ARG A 62 -9.91 3.89 12.25
C ARG A 62 -9.42 3.91 10.82
N LEU A 63 -9.31 2.72 10.22
CA LEU A 63 -9.32 2.54 8.78
C LEU A 63 -10.75 2.25 8.34
N LYS A 64 -11.33 3.10 7.50
CA LYS A 64 -12.71 2.96 7.01
C LYS A 64 -12.75 2.36 5.62
N ILE A 65 -13.59 1.38 5.39
CA ILE A 65 -13.89 0.82 4.07
C ILE A 65 -15.36 1.10 3.77
N PHE A 66 -15.64 1.85 2.71
CA PHE A 66 -16.96 2.40 2.45
C PHE A 66 -17.22 2.68 0.95
N GLY A 67 -18.37 3.28 0.63
CA GLY A 67 -18.76 3.59 -0.75
C GLY A 67 -19.62 2.47 -1.33
N LEU A 68 -19.36 2.08 -2.58
CA LEU A 68 -20.12 1.06 -3.28
C LEU A 68 -19.80 -0.37 -2.80
N CYS A 69 -20.27 -0.70 -1.62
CA CYS A 69 -20.16 -2.03 -1.01
C CYS A 69 -21.37 -2.35 -0.15
N ASP A 70 -21.72 -3.63 -0.04
CA ASP A 70 -22.87 -4.11 0.75
C ASP A 70 -22.60 -4.14 2.25
N SER A 71 -21.32 -4.18 2.66
CA SER A 71 -20.90 -4.34 4.04
C SER A 71 -19.77 -3.36 4.39
N PRO A 72 -20.05 -2.03 4.45
CA PRO A 72 -19.04 -1.07 4.90
C PRO A 72 -18.65 -1.35 6.35
N TYR A 73 -17.37 -1.13 6.67
CA TYR A 73 -16.85 -1.41 8.01
C TYR A 73 -15.64 -0.56 8.34
N GLU A 74 -15.25 -0.60 9.60
CA GLU A 74 -14.05 0.07 10.11
C GLU A 74 -13.17 -0.94 10.84
N LEU A 75 -11.86 -0.69 10.86
CA LEU A 75 -10.87 -1.44 11.63
C LEU A 75 -10.09 -0.50 12.54
N THR A 76 -9.86 -0.93 13.76
CA THR A 76 -8.77 -0.39 14.58
C THR A 76 -7.42 -0.83 14.00
N TYR A 77 -6.34 -0.20 14.44
CA TYR A 77 -4.99 -0.60 14.02
C TYR A 77 -4.67 -2.03 14.47
N ASP A 78 -5.06 -2.39 15.69
CA ASP A 78 -4.81 -3.74 16.23
C ASP A 78 -5.61 -4.82 15.48
N GLU A 79 -6.87 -4.55 15.12
CA GLU A 79 -7.66 -5.45 14.27
C GLU A 79 -7.03 -5.64 12.89
N LEU A 80 -6.52 -4.54 12.27
CA LEU A 80 -5.80 -4.64 11.00
C LEU A 80 -4.53 -5.48 11.15
N ARG A 81 -3.74 -5.25 12.20
CA ARG A 81 -2.49 -5.98 12.47
C ARG A 81 -2.72 -7.47 12.77
N ALA A 82 -3.90 -7.83 13.26
CA ALA A 82 -4.30 -9.22 13.50
C ALA A 82 -4.77 -9.96 12.23
N MET A 83 -5.01 -9.25 11.12
CA MET A 83 -5.38 -9.88 9.86
C MET A 83 -4.19 -10.65 9.24
N PRO A 84 -4.46 -11.67 8.39
CA PRO A 84 -3.40 -12.36 7.65
C PRO A 84 -2.54 -11.38 6.86
N ALA A 85 -1.24 -11.40 7.11
CA ALA A 85 -0.27 -10.54 6.46
C ALA A 85 0.66 -11.33 5.54
N ILE A 86 1.19 -10.67 4.52
CA ILE A 86 2.17 -11.21 3.58
C ILE A 86 3.39 -10.30 3.50
N ASP A 87 4.51 -10.86 3.03
CA ASP A 87 5.69 -10.11 2.63
C ASP A 87 5.68 -9.92 1.10
N VAL A 88 5.82 -8.68 0.64
CA VAL A 88 5.87 -8.35 -0.79
C VAL A 88 7.25 -7.83 -1.13
N GLN A 89 7.97 -8.55 -2.00
CA GLN A 89 9.20 -8.06 -2.61
C GLN A 89 8.87 -7.29 -3.88
N CYS A 90 9.27 -6.02 -3.94
CA CYS A 90 8.95 -5.16 -5.08
C CYS A 90 10.01 -4.09 -5.34
N ASP A 91 9.91 -3.49 -6.52
CA ASP A 91 10.62 -2.27 -6.87
C ASP A 91 9.71 -1.06 -6.69
N MET A 92 10.30 0.08 -6.39
CA MET A 92 9.59 1.35 -6.23
C MET A 92 10.03 2.34 -7.31
N HIS A 93 9.05 2.96 -7.98
CA HIS A 93 9.29 3.96 -9.02
C HIS A 93 8.58 5.27 -8.65
N CYS A 94 9.32 6.37 -8.56
CA CYS A 94 8.75 7.68 -8.25
C CYS A 94 8.65 8.55 -9.50
N VAL A 95 7.58 9.32 -9.60
CA VAL A 95 7.40 10.31 -10.68
C VAL A 95 8.55 11.31 -10.75
N THR A 96 9.27 11.55 -9.67
CA THR A 96 10.45 12.41 -9.58
C THR A 96 11.74 11.74 -10.03
N HIS A 97 11.64 10.77 -10.96
CA HIS A 97 12.72 10.15 -11.71
C HIS A 97 13.70 9.28 -10.92
N TRP A 98 13.32 8.70 -9.79
CA TRP A 98 14.14 7.72 -9.10
C TRP A 98 13.42 6.38 -8.94
N SER A 99 14.20 5.30 -8.94
CA SER A 99 13.77 3.94 -8.64
C SER A 99 14.65 3.33 -7.56
N ARG A 100 14.02 2.64 -6.61
CA ARG A 100 14.70 1.82 -5.61
C ARG A 100 14.27 0.38 -5.79
N LEU A 101 15.23 -0.50 -6.04
CA LEU A 101 15.00 -1.93 -6.25
C LEU A 101 15.05 -2.69 -4.92
N ASP A 102 14.52 -3.93 -4.96
CA ASP A 102 14.65 -4.93 -3.89
C ASP A 102 14.12 -4.49 -2.52
N ASN A 103 12.93 -3.90 -2.50
CA ASN A 103 12.26 -3.59 -1.25
C ASN A 103 11.43 -4.79 -0.78
N THR A 104 11.32 -4.97 0.52
CA THR A 104 10.38 -5.92 1.13
C THR A 104 9.43 -5.18 2.05
N PHE A 105 8.13 -5.22 1.73
CA PHE A 105 7.09 -4.67 2.58
C PHE A 105 6.28 -5.77 3.22
N THR A 106 5.87 -5.56 4.48
CA THR A 106 4.93 -6.43 5.18
C THR A 106 3.61 -5.70 5.38
N GLY A 107 2.52 -6.38 5.08
CA GLY A 107 1.19 -5.80 5.27
C GLY A 107 0.05 -6.76 4.95
N VAL A 108 -1.17 -6.24 5.06
CA VAL A 108 -2.41 -6.98 4.78
C VAL A 108 -2.76 -6.82 3.29
N PRO A 109 -3.04 -7.92 2.54
CA PRO A 109 -3.49 -7.82 1.15
C PRO A 109 -4.71 -6.91 1.01
N THR A 110 -4.64 -5.94 0.09
CA THR A 110 -5.78 -5.06 -0.20
C THR A 110 -7.01 -5.84 -0.61
N LYS A 111 -6.82 -6.92 -1.37
CA LYS A 111 -7.88 -7.83 -1.78
C LYS A 111 -8.67 -8.36 -0.58
N LEU A 112 -7.99 -8.82 0.47
CA LEU A 112 -8.64 -9.36 1.67
C LEU A 112 -9.50 -8.29 2.37
N VAL A 113 -9.00 -7.05 2.44
CA VAL A 113 -9.73 -5.93 3.04
C VAL A 113 -10.95 -5.55 2.21
N ILE A 114 -10.81 -5.50 0.89
CA ILE A 114 -11.90 -5.10 -0.01
C ILE A 114 -12.98 -6.19 -0.11
N GLU A 115 -12.60 -7.46 -0.25
CA GLU A 115 -13.57 -8.55 -0.35
C GLU A 115 -14.47 -8.67 0.88
N ARG A 116 -13.94 -8.37 2.07
CA ARG A 116 -14.73 -8.31 3.31
C ARG A 116 -15.85 -7.26 3.25
N ALA A 117 -15.63 -6.15 2.54
CA ALA A 117 -16.64 -5.11 2.35
C ALA A 117 -17.75 -5.51 1.35
N LYS A 118 -17.58 -6.59 0.59
CA LYS A 118 -18.49 -7.06 -0.47
C LYS A 118 -18.76 -5.95 -1.50
N PRO A 119 -17.80 -5.66 -2.39
CA PRO A 119 -17.97 -4.63 -3.41
C PRO A 119 -19.22 -4.86 -4.26
N CYS A 120 -20.02 -3.81 -4.49
CA CYS A 120 -21.11 -3.86 -5.44
C CYS A 120 -20.60 -4.08 -6.86
N ALA A 121 -21.41 -4.68 -7.74
CA ALA A 121 -21.04 -4.95 -9.12
C ALA A 121 -20.64 -3.69 -9.93
N GLN A 122 -21.07 -2.52 -9.51
CA GLN A 122 -20.75 -1.23 -10.14
C GLN A 122 -19.41 -0.64 -9.68
N ALA A 123 -18.80 -1.15 -8.59
CA ALA A 123 -17.51 -0.66 -8.13
C ALA A 123 -16.41 -0.96 -9.18
N ARG A 124 -15.74 0.09 -9.66
CA ARG A 124 -14.67 0.04 -10.66
C ARG A 124 -13.39 0.70 -10.21
N TYR A 125 -13.49 1.60 -9.25
CA TYR A 125 -12.40 2.43 -8.76
C TYR A 125 -12.37 2.46 -7.24
N VAL A 126 -11.21 2.77 -6.69
CA VAL A 126 -11.04 3.13 -5.29
C VAL A 126 -10.48 4.55 -5.20
N MET A 127 -10.90 5.26 -4.16
CA MET A 127 -10.25 6.47 -3.70
C MET A 127 -9.67 6.19 -2.32
N CYS A 128 -8.33 6.27 -2.20
CA CYS A 128 -7.66 6.21 -0.92
C CYS A 128 -7.68 7.60 -0.28
N HIS A 129 -8.15 7.67 0.96
CA HIS A 129 -8.19 8.88 1.78
C HIS A 129 -7.13 8.77 2.86
N SER A 130 -6.28 9.77 2.98
CA SER A 130 -5.19 9.82 3.96
C SER A 130 -5.37 10.95 4.95
N GLU A 131 -4.51 10.99 5.98
CA GLU A 131 -4.41 12.14 6.87
C GLU A 131 -4.18 13.44 6.08
N ALA A 132 -4.54 14.57 6.69
CA ALA A 132 -4.37 15.91 6.11
C ALA A 132 -5.06 16.13 4.74
N GLY A 133 -6.06 15.30 4.40
CA GLY A 133 -6.86 15.46 3.20
C GLY A 133 -6.21 15.02 1.89
N PHE A 134 -5.05 14.33 1.94
CA PHE A 134 -4.45 13.74 0.74
C PHE A 134 -5.35 12.61 0.22
N THR A 135 -5.52 12.54 -1.09
CA THR A 135 -6.28 11.47 -1.77
C THR A 135 -5.53 10.99 -3.00
N THR A 136 -5.75 9.73 -3.38
CA THR A 136 -5.33 9.19 -4.69
C THR A 136 -6.32 8.15 -5.18
N ASN A 137 -6.64 8.23 -6.48
CA ASN A 137 -7.52 7.29 -7.17
C ASN A 137 -6.75 6.10 -7.74
N LEU A 138 -7.43 4.99 -7.90
CA LEU A 138 -6.90 3.76 -8.50
C LEU A 138 -8.03 2.99 -9.20
N PRO A 139 -7.79 2.34 -10.36
CA PRO A 139 -8.67 1.28 -10.80
C PRO A 139 -8.75 0.17 -9.74
N LEU A 140 -9.96 -0.30 -9.42
CA LEU A 140 -10.15 -1.37 -8.45
C LEU A 140 -9.36 -2.64 -8.82
N ALA A 141 -9.30 -2.96 -10.11
CA ALA A 141 -8.54 -4.11 -10.61
C ALA A 141 -7.03 -4.01 -10.29
N GLU A 142 -6.44 -2.80 -10.35
CA GLU A 142 -5.05 -2.57 -9.94
C GLU A 142 -4.87 -2.77 -8.44
N PHE A 143 -5.79 -2.25 -7.64
CA PHE A 143 -5.73 -2.33 -6.18
C PHE A 143 -5.94 -3.75 -5.63
N LEU A 144 -6.55 -4.65 -6.42
CA LEU A 144 -6.81 -6.05 -6.05
C LEU A 144 -5.71 -7.02 -6.49
N LYS A 145 -4.63 -6.54 -7.12
CA LYS A 145 -3.50 -7.41 -7.50
C LYS A 145 -2.85 -8.03 -6.26
N GLN A 146 -2.27 -9.23 -6.44
CA GLN A 146 -1.75 -10.04 -5.34
C GLN A 146 -0.59 -9.40 -4.57
N ASP A 147 0.12 -8.45 -5.18
CA ASP A 147 1.24 -7.70 -4.62
C ASP A 147 0.83 -6.33 -4.06
N CYS A 148 -0.48 -6.00 -4.08
CA CYS A 148 -1.01 -4.80 -3.45
C CYS A 148 -1.38 -5.08 -1.98
N ILE A 149 -0.83 -4.28 -1.08
CA ILE A 149 -1.03 -4.44 0.37
C ILE A 149 -1.26 -3.09 1.06
N LEU A 150 -1.87 -3.16 2.22
CA LEU A 150 -1.82 -2.12 3.23
C LEU A 150 -0.60 -2.39 4.10
N ALA A 151 0.50 -1.71 3.79
CA ALA A 151 1.79 -1.95 4.40
C ALA A 151 1.96 -1.17 5.71
N TYR A 152 2.58 -1.81 6.70
CA TYR A 152 2.94 -1.23 7.98
C TYR A 152 4.42 -1.46 8.36
N GLN A 153 5.14 -2.34 7.62
CA GLN A 153 6.59 -2.55 7.77
C GLN A 153 7.31 -2.47 6.43
N TRP A 154 8.57 -2.11 6.49
CA TRP A 154 9.52 -2.08 5.39
C TRP A 154 10.86 -2.66 5.83
N ASP A 155 11.42 -3.60 5.07
CA ASP A 155 12.67 -4.33 5.34
C ASP A 155 12.74 -4.86 6.79
N GLY A 156 11.61 -5.42 7.29
CA GLY A 156 11.48 -6.06 8.60
C GLY A 156 11.29 -5.11 9.79
N LYS A 157 11.19 -3.79 9.55
CA LYS A 157 10.96 -2.77 10.59
C LYS A 157 9.65 -2.03 10.34
N ASP A 158 9.04 -1.51 11.39
CA ASP A 158 7.89 -0.62 11.22
C ASP A 158 8.27 0.58 10.35
N LEU A 159 7.31 1.06 9.56
CA LEU A 159 7.51 2.22 8.71
C LEU A 159 7.92 3.46 9.54
N GLU A 160 8.82 4.26 8.99
CA GLU A 160 9.08 5.59 9.53
C GLU A 160 7.87 6.52 9.32
N PRO A 161 7.62 7.50 10.20
CA PRO A 161 6.54 8.48 10.02
C PRO A 161 6.56 9.13 8.64
N ASP A 162 7.74 9.53 8.13
CA ASP A 162 7.94 10.16 6.82
C ASP A 162 7.59 9.23 5.65
N HIS A 163 7.63 7.93 5.87
CA HIS A 163 7.32 6.90 4.89
C HIS A 163 5.90 6.33 5.00
N GLY A 164 5.08 6.89 5.90
CA GLY A 164 3.66 6.59 5.98
C GLY A 164 3.21 5.78 7.19
N TRP A 165 4.06 5.65 8.25
CA TRP A 165 3.61 5.05 9.50
C TRP A 165 2.35 5.75 10.04
N PRO A 166 1.32 5.04 10.55
CA PRO A 166 1.29 3.60 10.84
C PRO A 166 0.89 2.73 9.65
N LEU A 167 0.31 3.30 8.56
CA LEU A 167 -0.25 2.54 7.47
C LEU A 167 -0.14 3.28 6.15
N ARG A 168 0.34 2.58 5.11
CA ARG A 168 0.34 3.08 3.74
C ARG A 168 -0.20 2.04 2.76
N GLY A 169 -0.70 2.49 1.61
CA GLY A 169 -0.88 1.64 0.46
C GLY A 169 0.47 1.29 -0.17
N LEU A 170 0.55 0.10 -0.73
CA LEU A 170 1.61 -0.32 -1.64
C LEU A 170 0.95 -0.86 -2.90
N VAL A 171 1.24 -0.22 -4.04
CA VAL A 171 0.75 -0.56 -5.37
C VAL A 171 1.99 -0.57 -6.30
N PRO A 172 2.77 -1.66 -6.31
CA PRO A 172 4.11 -1.70 -6.89
C PRO A 172 4.16 -1.36 -8.38
N GLN A 173 3.12 -1.72 -9.12
CA GLN A 173 3.03 -1.53 -10.57
C GLN A 173 2.79 -0.08 -11.00
N LEU A 174 2.51 0.84 -10.07
CA LEU A 174 2.25 2.25 -10.37
C LEU A 174 3.27 3.16 -9.69
N TYR A 175 3.42 4.38 -10.20
CA TYR A 175 4.25 5.37 -9.52
C TYR A 175 3.83 5.59 -8.07
N LEU A 176 4.79 5.86 -7.21
CA LEU A 176 4.64 5.89 -5.73
C LEU A 176 3.57 6.84 -5.19
N TRP A 177 3.09 7.85 -5.94
CA TRP A 177 1.99 8.68 -5.44
C TRP A 177 0.68 7.91 -5.36
N LYS A 178 0.53 6.80 -6.13
CA LYS A 178 -0.60 5.86 -6.04
C LYS A 178 -0.54 4.98 -4.78
N SER A 179 0.63 4.89 -4.16
CA SER A 179 0.87 4.22 -2.88
C SER A 179 0.72 5.21 -1.72
N ALA A 180 -0.53 5.65 -1.46
CA ALA A 180 -0.83 6.69 -0.49
C ALA A 180 -0.29 6.39 0.91
N LYS A 181 0.34 7.41 1.56
CA LYS A 181 0.81 7.36 2.94
C LYS A 181 -0.31 7.74 3.92
N TRP A 182 -0.22 7.25 5.17
CA TRP A 182 -1.14 7.62 6.25
C TRP A 182 -2.61 7.37 5.93
N ILE A 183 -2.92 6.24 5.31
CA ILE A 183 -4.30 5.90 4.88
C ILE A 183 -5.23 5.77 6.09
N ARG A 184 -6.43 6.38 5.96
CA ARG A 184 -7.53 6.35 6.92
C ARG A 184 -8.84 5.86 6.30
N GLY A 185 -8.93 5.81 4.97
CA GLY A 185 -10.15 5.39 4.30
C GLY A 185 -9.90 4.84 2.90
N ILE A 186 -10.74 3.90 2.51
CA ILE A 186 -10.79 3.34 1.16
C ILE A 186 -12.24 3.41 0.71
N GLU A 187 -12.52 4.25 -0.27
CA GLU A 187 -13.84 4.46 -0.84
C GLU A 187 -13.97 3.70 -2.17
N LEU A 188 -14.97 2.85 -2.29
CA LEU A 188 -15.31 2.14 -3.52
C LEU A 188 -16.25 3.00 -4.37
N ARG A 189 -15.93 3.17 -5.67
CA ARG A 189 -16.60 4.09 -6.58
C ARG A 189 -16.95 3.45 -7.92
N ALA A 190 -18.02 3.93 -8.57
CA ALA A 190 -18.38 3.51 -9.93
C ALA A 190 -17.55 4.23 -11.00
N THR A 191 -17.23 5.50 -10.76
CA THR A 191 -16.50 6.36 -11.70
C THR A 191 -15.18 6.81 -11.11
N ASP A 192 -14.20 6.99 -11.96
CA ASP A 192 -12.92 7.58 -11.58
C ASP A 192 -13.09 9.07 -11.20
N ALA A 193 -12.20 9.53 -10.32
CA ALA A 193 -12.15 10.93 -9.95
C ALA A 193 -10.69 11.29 -9.59
N PRO A 194 -10.21 12.48 -9.95
CA PRO A 194 -8.86 12.88 -9.64
C PRO A 194 -8.64 13.01 -8.14
N GLY A 195 -7.55 12.41 -7.64
CA GLY A 195 -7.03 12.64 -6.30
C GLY A 195 -6.20 13.94 -6.23
N PHE A 196 -5.43 14.08 -5.15
CA PHE A 196 -4.69 15.33 -4.86
C PHE A 196 -3.71 15.73 -5.97
N TRP A 197 -2.85 14.80 -6.42
CA TRP A 197 -1.87 15.11 -7.46
C TRP A 197 -2.47 15.09 -8.85
N GLU A 198 -3.47 14.26 -9.11
CA GLU A 198 -4.19 14.22 -10.38
C GLU A 198 -4.93 15.54 -10.65
N GLN A 199 -5.46 16.21 -9.62
CA GLN A 199 -5.99 17.58 -9.73
C GLN A 199 -4.91 18.58 -10.07
N GLY A 200 -3.66 18.34 -9.69
CA GLY A 200 -2.49 19.12 -10.04
C GLY A 200 -1.88 18.79 -11.41
N GLY A 201 -2.55 17.91 -12.20
CA GLY A 201 -2.12 17.57 -13.56
C GLY A 201 -1.30 16.27 -13.67
N TYR A 202 -1.19 15.48 -12.61
CA TYR A 202 -0.60 14.13 -12.70
C TYR A 202 -1.53 13.19 -13.45
N HIS A 203 -0.94 12.13 -14.03
CA HIS A 203 -1.71 11.14 -14.78
C HIS A 203 -2.70 10.37 -13.91
N MET A 204 -3.90 10.07 -14.43
CA MET A 204 -4.94 9.37 -13.67
C MET A 204 -4.55 7.94 -13.29
N HIS A 205 -3.75 7.24 -14.10
CA HIS A 205 -3.30 5.86 -13.85
C HIS A 205 -1.89 5.80 -13.26
N GLY A 206 -0.87 6.32 -13.97
CA GLY A 206 0.48 6.46 -13.44
C GLY A 206 1.37 5.23 -13.60
N ASP A 207 1.33 4.56 -14.77
CA ASP A 207 2.23 3.46 -15.10
C ASP A 207 3.67 3.99 -15.37
N PRO A 208 4.69 3.55 -14.61
CA PRO A 208 6.07 3.97 -14.80
C PRO A 208 6.68 3.48 -16.12
N TRP A 209 6.22 2.34 -16.64
CA TRP A 209 6.73 1.76 -17.89
C TRP A 209 6.21 2.48 -19.14
N ALA A 210 5.03 3.06 -19.04
CA ALA A 210 4.44 3.94 -20.06
C ALA A 210 4.80 5.42 -19.86
N GLU A 211 5.63 5.75 -18.84
CA GLU A 211 5.96 7.11 -18.44
C GLU A 211 4.74 8.02 -18.18
N GLU A 212 3.68 7.46 -17.65
CA GLU A 212 2.43 8.16 -17.31
C GLU A 212 2.61 9.08 -16.09
N ARG A 213 3.43 10.15 -16.26
CA ARG A 213 3.74 11.12 -15.20
C ARG A 213 2.67 12.19 -15.08
N PHE A 214 2.24 12.71 -16.23
CA PHE A 214 1.29 13.83 -16.33
C PHE A 214 0.17 13.49 -17.29
N GLY A 215 -0.99 14.15 -17.12
CA GLY A 215 -2.23 13.88 -17.87
C GLY A 215 -2.40 14.69 -19.16
N TRP A 216 -1.35 15.39 -19.63
CA TRP A 216 -1.35 16.15 -20.90
C TRP A 216 -0.34 15.58 -21.89
#